data_184f0c05544ce7052255efee0a620f44
#
_entry.id   184f0c05544ce7052255efee0a620f44
#
_cell.length_a   1.000
_cell.length_b   1.000
_cell.length_c   1.000
_cell.angle_alpha   90.00
_cell.angle_beta   90.00
_cell.angle_gamma   90.00
#
_symmetry.space_group_name_H-M   'P 1'
#
loop_
_entity.id
_entity.type
_entity.pdbx_description
1 polymer ?
#
loop_
_entity_poly.entity_id
_entity_poly.type
_entity_poly.pdbx_seq_one_letter_code
_entity_poly.pdbx_strand_id
1 'polypeptide(L)'
;MTLWLDPVCPFSWNTARWLASAADAFDVRLMSLAVLNEGRELPPPQRARMSDSRRVGRLMAALGDELGPHAVREAYFAFADHYFDRSAEVSDKLADHVVHAVGAQRTTAAALDDTSYDAAVATSHHASQDAHGSSAGSPLLTINDHTVFGPVLTGVPEPGEGSDLLEAVRVLVGAPQFSELSRPRNHP
;
A
#
# COMPACT_ATOMS: atom_id res chain seq x y z
N MET A 1 -13.68 -2.48 -5.13
CA MET A 1 -12.33 -2.11 -5.63
C MET A 1 -11.33 -2.28 -4.49
N THR A 2 -10.15 -2.85 -4.77
CA THR A 2 -9.13 -3.11 -3.76
C THR A 2 -7.79 -2.56 -4.21
N LEU A 3 -7.14 -1.76 -3.37
CA LEU A 3 -5.78 -1.30 -3.54
C LEU A 3 -4.84 -2.16 -2.68
N TRP A 4 -3.96 -2.91 -3.32
CA TRP A 4 -2.87 -3.63 -2.68
C TRP A 4 -1.64 -2.74 -2.65
N LEU A 5 -1.10 -2.50 -1.48
CA LEU A 5 0.00 -1.56 -1.34
C LEU A 5 1.02 -1.98 -0.30
N ASP A 6 2.26 -1.59 -0.55
CA ASP A 6 3.29 -1.55 0.49
C ASP A 6 3.21 -0.19 1.21
N PRO A 7 3.18 -0.18 2.55
CA PRO A 7 2.98 1.06 3.30
C PRO A 7 4.04 2.14 3.06
N VAL A 8 5.25 1.77 2.66
CA VAL A 8 6.36 2.72 2.43
C VAL A 8 6.62 3.02 0.95
N CYS A 9 5.68 2.63 0.08
CA CYS A 9 5.76 2.94 -1.35
C CYS A 9 5.18 4.33 -1.65
N PRO A 10 5.97 5.30 -2.13
CA PRO A 10 5.45 6.65 -2.40
C PRO A 10 4.42 6.70 -3.52
N PHE A 11 4.54 5.82 -4.52
CA PHE A 11 3.56 5.72 -5.59
C PHE A 11 2.21 5.21 -5.07
N SER A 12 2.22 4.29 -4.11
CA SER A 12 1.01 3.81 -3.45
C SER A 12 0.33 4.92 -2.65
N TRP A 13 1.09 5.82 -2.02
CA TRP A 13 0.55 6.99 -1.33
C TRP A 13 -0.20 7.92 -2.30
N ASN A 14 0.41 8.25 -3.44
CA ASN A 14 -0.27 9.06 -4.44
C ASN A 14 -1.54 8.38 -4.98
N THR A 15 -1.47 7.06 -5.23
CA THR A 15 -2.61 6.29 -5.72
C THR A 15 -3.73 6.20 -4.68
N ALA A 16 -3.40 6.00 -3.40
CA ALA A 16 -4.39 5.96 -2.32
C ALA A 16 -5.10 7.32 -2.16
N ARG A 17 -4.36 8.43 -2.20
CA ARG A 17 -4.93 9.80 -2.14
C ARG A 17 -5.83 10.08 -3.34
N TRP A 18 -5.39 9.69 -4.53
CA TRP A 18 -6.22 9.81 -5.72
C TRP A 18 -7.53 9.02 -5.59
N LEU A 19 -7.45 7.75 -5.19
CA LEU A 19 -8.67 6.94 -4.99
C LEU A 19 -9.58 7.50 -3.91
N ALA A 20 -9.02 8.07 -2.83
CA ALA A 20 -9.81 8.71 -1.78
C ALA A 20 -10.59 9.94 -2.26
N SER A 21 -10.11 10.62 -3.33
CA SER A 21 -10.78 11.77 -3.92
C SER A 21 -11.70 11.44 -5.10
N ALA A 22 -11.46 10.32 -5.79
CA ALA A 22 -12.11 10.00 -7.06
C ALA A 22 -13.08 8.80 -6.97
N ALA A 23 -13.00 7.98 -5.93
CA ALA A 23 -13.82 6.78 -5.78
C ALA A 23 -14.74 6.88 -4.56
N ASP A 24 -15.97 6.36 -4.67
CA ASP A 24 -16.92 6.32 -3.55
C ASP A 24 -16.42 5.44 -2.39
N ALA A 25 -15.81 4.29 -2.72
CA ALA A 25 -15.22 3.38 -1.73
C ALA A 25 -14.15 2.49 -2.35
N PHE A 26 -13.13 2.17 -1.56
CA PHE A 26 -12.14 1.14 -1.86
C PHE A 26 -11.55 0.57 -0.57
N ASP A 27 -11.15 -0.69 -0.65
CA ASP A 27 -10.42 -1.39 0.41
C ASP A 27 -8.92 -1.26 0.19
N VAL A 28 -8.17 -1.26 1.30
CA VAL A 28 -6.70 -1.38 1.29
C VAL A 28 -6.32 -2.74 1.82
N ARG A 29 -5.42 -3.43 1.10
CA ARG A 29 -4.80 -4.68 1.53
C ARG A 29 -3.28 -4.57 1.42
N LEU A 30 -2.60 -5.31 2.27
CA LEU A 30 -1.14 -5.29 2.28
C LEU A 30 -0.56 -6.12 1.13
N MET A 31 0.41 -5.56 0.44
CA MET A 31 1.49 -6.28 -0.22
C MET A 31 2.81 -5.80 0.39
N SER A 32 3.90 -6.55 0.24
CA SER A 32 5.17 -6.21 0.88
C SER A 32 6.32 -6.18 -0.12
N LEU A 33 6.93 -5.01 -0.29
CA LEU A 33 8.16 -4.87 -1.06
C LEU A 33 9.34 -5.57 -0.36
N ALA A 34 9.30 -5.69 0.97
CA ALA A 34 10.31 -6.43 1.71
C ALA A 34 10.27 -7.94 1.39
N VAL A 35 9.07 -8.53 1.29
CA VAL A 35 8.89 -9.92 0.86
C VAL A 35 9.25 -10.07 -0.62
N LEU A 36 8.78 -9.18 -1.49
CA LEU A 36 9.08 -9.20 -2.92
C LEU A 36 10.58 -9.17 -3.24
N ASN A 37 11.36 -8.47 -2.42
CA ASN A 37 12.79 -8.30 -2.63
C ASN A 37 13.65 -9.19 -1.71
N GLU A 38 13.06 -10.17 -1.06
CA GLU A 38 13.81 -11.08 -0.19
C GLU A 38 14.90 -11.83 -0.97
N GLY A 39 16.09 -11.92 -0.36
CA GLY A 39 17.26 -12.54 -0.99
C GLY A 39 17.95 -11.71 -2.07
N ARG A 40 17.46 -10.51 -2.40
CA ARG A 40 18.10 -9.62 -3.38
C ARG A 40 19.13 -8.71 -2.72
N GLU A 41 20.24 -8.49 -3.39
CA GLU A 41 21.18 -7.43 -2.99
C GLU A 41 20.61 -6.07 -3.39
N LEU A 42 20.41 -5.20 -2.40
CA LEU A 42 19.84 -3.88 -2.58
C LEU A 42 20.83 -2.79 -2.12
N PRO A 43 20.87 -1.62 -2.79
CA PRO A 43 21.60 -0.46 -2.29
C PRO A 43 21.15 -0.04 -0.89
N PRO A 44 22.03 0.63 -0.09
CA PRO A 44 21.72 0.98 1.30
C PRO A 44 20.38 1.72 1.51
N PRO A 45 20.00 2.74 0.69
CA PRO A 45 18.70 3.40 0.87
C PRO A 45 17.51 2.48 0.64
N GLN A 46 17.63 1.55 -0.30
CA GLN A 46 16.57 0.57 -0.57
C GLN A 46 16.47 -0.47 0.56
N ARG A 47 17.61 -0.91 1.13
CA ARG A 47 17.61 -1.80 2.31
C ARG A 47 16.92 -1.16 3.51
N ALA A 48 17.19 0.11 3.78
CA ALA A 48 16.51 0.86 4.85
C ALA A 48 14.99 0.88 4.63
N ARG A 49 14.56 1.18 3.41
CA ARG A 49 13.14 1.16 3.05
C ARG A 49 12.52 -0.23 3.18
N MET A 50 13.24 -1.31 2.87
CA MET A 50 12.74 -2.68 3.09
C MET A 50 12.63 -3.03 4.57
N SER A 51 13.50 -2.48 5.41
CA SER A 51 13.36 -2.57 6.88
C SER A 51 12.07 -1.89 7.34
N ASP A 52 11.80 -0.68 6.87
CA ASP A 52 10.57 0.05 7.18
C ASP A 52 9.33 -0.69 6.66
N SER A 53 9.38 -1.20 5.41
CA SER A 53 8.30 -2.03 4.82
C SER A 53 7.93 -3.21 5.72
N ARG A 54 8.94 -3.92 6.23
CA ARG A 54 8.73 -5.07 7.12
C ARG A 54 8.10 -4.65 8.44
N ARG A 55 8.65 -3.63 9.10
CA ARG A 55 8.16 -3.14 10.40
C ARG A 55 6.74 -2.61 10.31
N VAL A 56 6.46 -1.75 9.33
CA VAL A 56 5.12 -1.17 9.15
C VAL A 56 4.12 -2.21 8.67
N GLY A 57 4.56 -3.18 7.84
CA GLY A 57 3.72 -4.32 7.45
C GLY A 57 3.20 -5.10 8.65
N ARG A 58 4.06 -5.37 9.66
CA ARG A 58 3.66 -6.02 10.92
C ARG A 58 2.64 -5.21 11.70
N LEU A 59 2.86 -3.91 11.86
CA LEU A 59 1.90 -3.02 12.52
C LEU A 59 0.53 -3.05 11.85
N MET A 60 0.50 -2.94 10.51
CA MET A 60 -0.75 -3.00 9.74
C MET A 60 -1.44 -4.36 9.85
N ALA A 61 -0.67 -5.46 9.86
CA ALA A 61 -1.22 -6.81 10.06
C ALA A 61 -1.82 -6.97 11.45
N ALA A 62 -1.15 -6.48 12.51
CA ALA A 62 -1.65 -6.48 13.88
C ALA A 62 -2.96 -5.70 14.03
N LEU A 63 -3.03 -4.51 13.43
CA LEU A 63 -4.24 -3.68 13.43
C LEU A 63 -5.38 -4.33 12.65
N GLY A 64 -5.08 -4.98 11.53
CA GLY A 64 -6.05 -5.75 10.77
C GLY A 64 -6.58 -6.98 11.52
N ASP A 65 -5.74 -7.66 12.32
CA ASP A 65 -6.13 -8.75 13.20
C ASP A 65 -7.04 -8.28 14.35
N GLU A 66 -6.73 -7.13 14.93
CA GLU A 66 -7.51 -6.59 16.04
C GLU A 66 -8.85 -6.00 15.61
N LEU A 67 -8.87 -5.20 14.55
CA LEU A 67 -10.00 -4.32 14.19
C LEU A 67 -10.71 -4.75 12.90
N GLY A 68 -10.16 -5.76 12.22
CA GLY A 68 -10.65 -6.21 10.93
C GLY A 68 -10.01 -5.51 9.71
N PRO A 69 -10.22 -6.06 8.50
CA PRO A 69 -9.50 -5.63 7.30
C PRO A 69 -9.80 -4.18 6.89
N HIS A 70 -10.95 -3.62 7.23
CA HIS A 70 -11.30 -2.24 6.90
C HIS A 70 -10.46 -1.21 7.67
N ALA A 71 -10.01 -1.54 8.88
CA ALA A 71 -9.16 -0.67 9.69
C ALA A 71 -7.78 -0.43 9.05
N VAL A 72 -7.32 -1.35 8.21
CA VAL A 72 -6.02 -1.22 7.51
C VAL A 72 -5.97 0.05 6.64
N ARG A 73 -7.09 0.42 6.01
CA ARG A 73 -7.16 1.66 5.22
C ARG A 73 -6.94 2.90 6.09
N GLU A 74 -7.64 3.00 7.20
CA GLU A 74 -7.53 4.15 8.13
C GLU A 74 -6.15 4.21 8.76
N ALA A 75 -5.62 3.06 9.20
CA ALA A 75 -4.27 2.94 9.74
C ALA A 75 -3.21 3.38 8.70
N TYR A 76 -3.37 2.95 7.45
CA TYR A 76 -2.47 3.35 6.38
C TYR A 76 -2.48 4.87 6.15
N PHE A 77 -3.65 5.51 6.10
CA PHE A 77 -3.74 6.97 5.92
C PHE A 77 -3.12 7.72 7.09
N ALA A 78 -3.37 7.28 8.33
CA ALA A 78 -2.74 7.88 9.52
C ALA A 78 -1.21 7.74 9.51
N PHE A 79 -0.69 6.60 9.06
CA PHE A 79 0.74 6.37 8.90
C PHE A 79 1.33 7.23 7.78
N ALA A 80 0.74 7.17 6.58
CA ALA A 80 1.30 7.72 5.36
C ALA A 80 1.35 9.26 5.35
N ASP A 81 0.37 9.93 5.95
CA ASP A 81 0.39 11.38 6.18
C ASP A 81 1.65 11.82 6.95
N HIS A 82 1.98 11.09 8.01
CA HIS A 82 3.17 11.40 8.80
C HIS A 82 4.46 10.98 8.09
N TYR A 83 4.49 9.77 7.52
CA TYR A 83 5.70 9.22 6.90
C TYR A 83 6.11 9.99 5.63
N PHE A 84 5.17 10.27 4.73
CA PHE A 84 5.47 10.94 3.47
C PHE A 84 5.38 12.46 3.54
N ASP A 85 4.28 12.98 4.08
CA ASP A 85 4.01 14.41 3.98
C ASP A 85 4.72 15.22 5.08
N ARG A 86 5.05 14.57 6.23
CA ARG A 86 5.82 15.18 7.34
C ARG A 86 7.21 14.58 7.51
N SER A 87 7.63 13.69 6.62
CA SER A 87 8.95 13.04 6.64
C SER A 87 9.30 12.39 7.99
N ALA A 88 8.30 11.78 8.64
CA ALA A 88 8.52 11.09 9.91
C ALA A 88 9.25 9.76 9.70
N GLU A 89 10.16 9.43 10.58
CA GLU A 89 10.81 8.11 10.61
C GLU A 89 9.89 7.06 11.25
N VAL A 90 10.04 5.80 10.81
CA VAL A 90 9.37 4.66 11.44
C VAL A 90 9.90 4.47 12.85
N SER A 91 9.06 4.73 13.84
CA SER A 91 9.40 4.74 15.27
C SER A 91 8.18 4.36 16.10
N ASP A 92 8.40 4.06 17.37
CA ASP A 92 7.33 3.79 18.33
C ASP A 92 6.34 4.97 18.40
N LYS A 93 6.83 6.20 18.35
CA LYS A 93 5.99 7.40 18.36
C LYS A 93 5.04 7.46 17.16
N LEU A 94 5.52 7.09 15.95
CA LEU A 94 4.66 7.04 14.77
C LEU A 94 3.66 5.88 14.87
N ALA A 95 4.10 4.72 15.37
CA ALA A 95 3.21 3.58 15.58
C ALA A 95 2.11 3.90 16.61
N ASP A 96 2.45 4.52 17.74
CA ASP A 96 1.48 4.94 18.77
C ASP A 96 0.46 5.95 18.20
N HIS A 97 0.91 6.87 17.33
CA HIS A 97 0.00 7.77 16.63
C HIS A 97 -1.01 6.99 15.77
N VAL A 98 -0.55 6.01 14.99
CA VAL A 98 -1.42 5.18 14.13
C VAL A 98 -2.40 4.35 14.98
N VAL A 99 -1.90 3.66 16.01
CA VAL A 99 -2.70 2.85 16.95
C VAL A 99 -3.83 3.69 17.57
N HIS A 100 -3.48 4.90 18.02
CA HIS A 100 -4.45 5.82 18.63
C HIS A 100 -5.47 6.32 17.59
N ALA A 101 -5.04 6.65 16.39
CA ALA A 101 -5.90 7.17 15.32
C ALA A 101 -7.00 6.18 14.92
N VAL A 102 -6.73 4.88 14.96
CA VAL A 102 -7.72 3.84 14.65
C VAL A 102 -8.43 3.27 15.87
N GLY A 103 -8.10 3.74 17.08
CA GLY A 103 -8.74 3.34 18.33
C GLY A 103 -8.42 1.91 18.79
N ALA A 104 -7.28 1.33 18.36
CA ALA A 104 -6.85 0.01 18.81
C ALA A 104 -6.54 -0.01 20.32
N GLN A 105 -6.87 -1.09 20.98
CA GLN A 105 -6.72 -1.23 22.43
C GLN A 105 -5.71 -2.31 22.82
N ARG A 106 -5.44 -3.27 21.94
CA ARG A 106 -4.51 -4.39 22.16
C ARG A 106 -3.19 -4.20 21.44
N THR A 107 -3.25 -3.71 20.21
CA THR A 107 -2.06 -3.42 19.40
C THR A 107 -1.32 -2.21 19.97
N THR A 108 0.00 -2.31 20.03
CA THR A 108 0.91 -1.26 20.49
C THR A 108 2.05 -1.06 19.51
N ALA A 109 2.92 -0.08 19.72
CA ALA A 109 4.13 0.13 18.93
C ALA A 109 5.03 -1.11 18.85
N ALA A 110 5.01 -2.00 19.85
CA ALA A 110 5.78 -3.25 19.85
C ALA A 110 5.47 -4.15 18.62
N ALA A 111 4.29 -3.99 17.99
CA ALA A 111 3.95 -4.70 16.77
C ALA A 111 4.91 -4.43 15.60
N LEU A 112 5.62 -3.29 15.58
CA LEU A 112 6.65 -3.00 14.57
C LEU A 112 7.75 -4.08 14.54
N ASP A 113 8.10 -4.62 15.68
CA ASP A 113 9.21 -5.58 15.82
C ASP A 113 8.74 -7.01 16.18
N ASP A 114 7.40 -7.22 16.24
CA ASP A 114 6.81 -8.53 16.50
C ASP A 114 6.78 -9.42 15.24
N THR A 115 7.74 -10.34 15.18
CA THR A 115 7.90 -11.27 14.04
C THR A 115 6.76 -12.28 13.89
N SER A 116 5.86 -12.41 14.87
CA SER A 116 4.70 -13.31 14.76
C SER A 116 3.74 -12.89 13.65
N TYR A 117 3.77 -11.62 13.23
CA TYR A 117 2.97 -11.10 12.12
C TYR A 117 3.60 -11.31 10.73
N ASP A 118 4.86 -11.78 10.63
CA ASP A 118 5.53 -11.99 9.33
C ASP A 118 4.75 -12.96 8.43
N ALA A 119 4.17 -14.02 9.00
CA ALA A 119 3.37 -14.98 8.25
C ALA A 119 2.08 -14.34 7.66
N ALA A 120 1.42 -13.46 8.42
CA ALA A 120 0.23 -12.74 7.95
C ALA A 120 0.59 -11.75 6.82
N VAL A 121 1.70 -11.02 6.95
CA VAL A 121 2.22 -10.13 5.90
C VAL A 121 2.56 -10.92 4.64
N ALA A 122 3.26 -12.05 4.75
CA ALA A 122 3.62 -12.90 3.62
C ALA A 122 2.36 -13.47 2.94
N THR A 123 1.38 -13.93 3.70
CA THR A 123 0.10 -14.44 3.16
C THR A 123 -0.63 -13.36 2.36
N SER A 124 -0.74 -12.14 2.90
CA SER A 124 -1.37 -11.04 2.18
C SER A 124 -0.58 -10.65 0.93
N HIS A 125 0.76 -10.63 1.00
CA HIS A 125 1.60 -10.41 -0.16
C HIS A 125 1.36 -11.45 -1.25
N HIS A 126 1.39 -12.74 -0.93
CA HIS A 126 1.15 -13.81 -1.91
C HIS A 126 -0.24 -13.68 -2.53
N ALA A 127 -1.27 -13.39 -1.73
CA ALA A 127 -2.62 -13.15 -2.27
C ALA A 127 -2.65 -11.99 -3.28
N SER A 128 -1.83 -10.94 -3.09
CA SER A 128 -1.72 -9.86 -4.06
C SER A 128 -1.08 -10.29 -5.38
N GLN A 129 -0.06 -11.17 -5.32
CA GLN A 129 0.62 -11.69 -6.49
C GLN A 129 -0.26 -12.70 -7.25
N ASP A 130 -1.00 -13.54 -6.51
CA ASP A 130 -1.98 -14.48 -7.10
C ASP A 130 -3.11 -13.72 -7.81
N ALA A 131 -3.62 -12.64 -7.20
CA ALA A 131 -4.63 -11.79 -7.82
C ALA A 131 -4.14 -11.12 -9.12
N HIS A 132 -2.84 -10.76 -9.19
CA HIS A 132 -2.24 -10.19 -10.38
C HIS A 132 -1.86 -11.26 -11.42
N GLY A 133 -1.63 -12.50 -10.99
CA GLY A 133 -1.21 -13.62 -11.84
C GLY A 133 0.29 -13.68 -12.13
N SER A 134 1.08 -12.77 -11.60
CA SER A 134 2.54 -12.76 -11.71
C SER A 134 3.18 -11.88 -10.64
N SER A 135 4.51 -11.99 -10.49
CA SER A 135 5.25 -11.13 -9.57
C SER A 135 5.24 -9.66 -10.02
N ALA A 136 4.72 -8.79 -9.18
CA ALA A 136 4.62 -7.36 -9.45
C ALA A 136 4.87 -6.51 -8.20
N GLY A 137 5.23 -5.23 -8.42
CA GLY A 137 5.50 -4.26 -7.37
C GLY A 137 4.25 -3.62 -6.78
N SER A 138 4.44 -2.50 -6.11
CA SER A 138 3.39 -1.71 -5.46
C SER A 138 3.19 -0.37 -6.20
N PRO A 139 1.93 0.10 -6.39
CA PRO A 139 0.66 -0.52 -6.00
C PRO A 139 0.14 -1.55 -7.02
N LEU A 140 -0.82 -2.41 -6.58
CA LEU A 140 -1.69 -3.16 -7.48
C LEU A 140 -3.13 -2.71 -7.26
N LEU A 141 -3.93 -2.66 -8.31
CA LEU A 141 -5.34 -2.25 -8.24
C LEU A 141 -6.23 -3.35 -8.80
N THR A 142 -7.18 -3.81 -7.98
CA THR A 142 -8.23 -4.75 -8.40
C THR A 142 -9.54 -4.01 -8.62
N ILE A 143 -10.12 -4.17 -9.81
CA ILE A 143 -11.44 -3.67 -10.18
C ILE A 143 -12.22 -4.83 -10.82
N ASN A 144 -13.39 -5.17 -10.29
CA ASN A 144 -14.23 -6.25 -10.81
C ASN A 144 -13.45 -7.55 -11.06
N ASP A 145 -12.69 -8.00 -10.07
CA ASP A 145 -11.84 -9.22 -10.08
C ASP A 145 -10.66 -9.21 -11.07
N HIS A 146 -10.41 -8.11 -11.77
CA HIS A 146 -9.22 -7.90 -12.59
C HIS A 146 -8.19 -7.07 -11.84
N THR A 147 -6.97 -7.58 -11.74
CA THR A 147 -5.88 -6.90 -11.03
C THR A 147 -4.80 -6.47 -12.00
N VAL A 148 -4.39 -5.21 -11.91
CA VAL A 148 -3.30 -4.64 -12.71
C VAL A 148 -2.22 -4.06 -11.81
N PHE A 149 -0.98 -4.02 -12.31
CA PHE A 149 0.08 -3.23 -11.68
C PHE A 149 -0.16 -1.73 -11.93
N GLY A 150 -0.23 -0.95 -10.87
CA GLY A 150 -0.55 0.47 -10.95
C GLY A 150 -2.03 0.78 -10.64
N PRO A 151 -2.50 1.97 -11.07
CA PRO A 151 -1.71 3.01 -11.72
C PRO A 151 -0.60 3.56 -10.82
N VAL A 152 0.59 3.72 -11.40
CA VAL A 152 1.74 4.29 -10.70
C VAL A 152 1.70 5.80 -10.88
N LEU A 153 1.29 6.53 -9.86
CA LEU A 153 1.15 7.99 -9.92
C LEU A 153 2.36 8.68 -9.29
N THR A 154 3.01 9.58 -10.02
CA THR A 154 4.13 10.41 -9.52
C THR A 154 3.66 11.66 -8.78
N GLY A 155 2.36 11.95 -8.80
CA GLY A 155 1.67 13.00 -8.07
C GLY A 155 0.17 12.70 -7.99
N VAL A 156 -0.57 13.43 -7.18
CA VAL A 156 -2.03 13.28 -7.08
C VAL A 156 -2.66 14.17 -8.16
N PRO A 157 -3.52 13.63 -9.04
CA PRO A 157 -4.25 14.44 -10.02
C PRO A 157 -5.18 15.45 -9.34
N GLU A 158 -5.46 16.55 -10.04
CA GLU A 158 -6.50 17.49 -9.59
C GLU A 158 -7.88 16.79 -9.55
N PRO A 159 -8.82 17.23 -8.69
CA PRO A 159 -10.07 16.51 -8.45
C PRO A 159 -10.87 16.16 -9.73
N GLY A 160 -10.97 17.08 -10.69
CA GLY A 160 -11.66 16.83 -11.97
C GLY A 160 -10.94 15.81 -12.83
N GLU A 161 -9.63 15.96 -12.97
CA GLU A 161 -8.79 15.00 -13.72
C GLU A 161 -8.74 13.62 -13.05
N GLY A 162 -8.85 13.59 -11.71
CA GLY A 162 -8.86 12.35 -10.93
C GLY A 162 -10.03 11.45 -11.26
N SER A 163 -11.21 12.01 -11.44
CA SER A 163 -12.42 11.26 -11.82
C SER A 163 -12.32 10.71 -13.25
N ASP A 164 -11.87 11.52 -14.20
CA ASP A 164 -11.66 11.10 -15.58
C ASP A 164 -10.61 9.98 -15.68
N LEU A 165 -9.53 10.11 -14.89
CA LEU A 165 -8.51 9.06 -14.80
C LEU A 165 -9.09 7.76 -14.24
N LEU A 166 -9.97 7.81 -13.24
CA LEU A 166 -10.59 6.61 -12.68
C LEU A 166 -11.47 5.89 -13.72
N GLU A 167 -12.25 6.62 -14.48
CA GLU A 167 -13.06 6.03 -15.56
C GLU A 167 -12.18 5.42 -16.66
N ALA A 168 -11.11 6.10 -17.06
CA ALA A 168 -10.16 5.56 -18.03
C ALA A 168 -9.50 4.26 -17.52
N VAL A 169 -9.10 4.23 -16.26
CA VAL A 169 -8.50 3.04 -15.62
C VAL A 169 -9.53 1.90 -15.55
N ARG A 170 -10.79 2.18 -15.22
CA ARG A 170 -11.86 1.15 -15.22
C ARG A 170 -12.04 0.52 -16.59
N VAL A 171 -12.05 1.33 -17.65
CA VAL A 171 -12.16 0.84 -19.03
C VAL A 171 -10.96 -0.03 -19.40
N LEU A 172 -9.74 0.43 -19.10
CA LEU A 172 -8.51 -0.32 -19.41
C LEU A 172 -8.46 -1.65 -18.65
N VAL A 173 -8.72 -1.64 -17.35
CA VAL A 173 -8.71 -2.86 -16.50
C VAL A 173 -9.78 -3.85 -16.96
N GLY A 174 -10.93 -3.37 -17.44
CA GLY A 174 -12.01 -4.21 -17.96
C GLY A 174 -11.77 -4.77 -19.37
N ALA A 175 -10.72 -4.36 -20.07
CA ALA A 175 -10.42 -4.82 -21.44
C ALA A 175 -9.48 -6.03 -21.42
N PRO A 176 -9.94 -7.26 -21.76
CA PRO A 176 -9.13 -8.48 -21.63
C PRO A 176 -7.85 -8.50 -22.48
N GLN A 177 -7.80 -7.69 -23.54
CA GLN A 177 -6.65 -7.57 -24.45
C GLN A 177 -5.62 -6.53 -23.98
N PHE A 178 -5.98 -5.71 -22.96
CA PHE A 178 -5.07 -4.71 -22.42
C PHE A 178 -4.14 -5.33 -21.38
N SER A 179 -2.86 -5.18 -21.60
CA SER A 179 -1.82 -5.72 -20.71
C SER A 179 -1.04 -4.61 -20.03
N GLU A 180 -0.51 -3.64 -20.79
CA GLU A 180 0.40 -2.64 -20.25
C GLU A 180 0.33 -1.32 -21.01
N LEU A 181 0.44 -0.23 -20.25
CA LEU A 181 0.73 1.11 -20.75
C LEU A 181 1.64 1.82 -19.75
N SER A 182 2.85 2.18 -20.17
CA SER A 182 3.81 2.82 -19.29
C SER A 182 4.53 4.00 -19.97
N ARG A 183 5.02 4.91 -19.14
CA ARG A 183 5.93 6.00 -19.54
C ARG A 183 7.03 6.16 -18.51
N PRO A 184 8.17 6.81 -18.86
CA PRO A 184 9.21 7.08 -17.89
C PRO A 184 8.68 7.79 -16.66
N ARG A 185 9.11 7.36 -15.49
CA ARG A 185 8.80 8.01 -14.21
C ARG A 185 9.76 9.18 -14.05
N ASN A 186 9.30 10.38 -14.34
CA ASN A 186 10.06 11.57 -14.00
C ASN A 186 9.93 11.74 -12.48
N HIS A 187 11.02 11.48 -11.77
CA HIS A 187 11.14 11.88 -10.37
C HIS A 187 11.45 13.36 -10.36
N PRO A 188 10.72 14.19 -9.59
CA PRO A 188 11.12 15.54 -9.33
C PRO A 188 12.42 15.58 -8.56
#